data_723d54aa831d52f7d27a81dee595ac7c
#
_entry.id   723d54aa831d52f7d27a81dee595ac7c
#
_cell.length_a   1.000
_cell.length_b   1.000
_cell.length_c   1.000
_cell.angle_alpha   90.00
_cell.angle_beta   90.00
_cell.angle_gamma   90.00
#
_symmetry.space_group_name_H-M   'P 1'
#
loop_
_entity.id
_entity.type
_entity.pdbx_description
1 polymer ?
#
loop_
_entity_poly.entity_id
_entity_poly.type
_entity_poly.pdbx_seq_one_letter_code
_entity_poly.pdbx_strand_id
1 'polypeptide(L)'
;MRHMASLVLGCFSLPVSGANSAAGVKSSANTAAQTTGLRSIAFGSCNHTHLPQPMWSHIQSRQPDLFLWLGDVVYADTDDPLEMERQFKIQHSHPEYQKVRKNMPVLGIWDDHDYGGNNLGRDNPIKVQGQQLFLDFLAEPADSIRRRQRGIYTTHTYGSGDQQVKMFLLDTRYHRERGGKGRASLLGREQWRWLEAELQQSSARVNIIASGSSVLSTQIPGGEEWADFRWDKKQLFHLLKKYRVEGVLFLTGDRHFAAHLTERVSGKTYHEFMCSGLTHYLTRPKAKILMEFFLGKNNCFFGTNFGVLNFDWGESVDAKFEVYDKNNKRRMSKSFRLDNRYWV
;
A
#
# COMPACT_ATOMS: atom_id res chain seq x y z
N MET A 1 50.84 3.74 -64.10
CA MET A 1 50.55 5.08 -64.66
C MET A 1 49.29 5.61 -63.99
N ARG A 2 49.35 6.83 -63.53
CA ARG A 2 48.35 7.76 -62.99
C ARG A 2 48.24 7.79 -61.46
N HIS A 3 48.61 8.98 -61.08
CA HIS A 3 48.81 9.51 -59.72
C HIS A 3 47.56 9.53 -58.82
N MET A 4 47.80 9.21 -57.59
CA MET A 4 46.92 9.55 -56.43
C MET A 4 47.33 10.93 -55.94
N ALA A 5 46.35 11.78 -55.74
CA ALA A 5 46.48 13.01 -54.97
C ALA A 5 45.72 12.85 -53.61
N SER A 6 46.49 12.94 -52.53
CA SER A 6 45.94 12.99 -51.19
C SER A 6 45.47 14.39 -50.86
N LEU A 7 44.24 14.53 -50.41
CA LEU A 7 43.71 15.74 -49.78
C LEU A 7 43.65 15.54 -48.27
N VAL A 8 44.42 16.33 -47.55
CA VAL A 8 44.36 16.43 -46.06
C VAL A 8 43.31 17.49 -45.70
N LEU A 9 42.25 17.09 -45.02
CA LEU A 9 41.32 18.05 -44.42
C LEU A 9 41.62 18.15 -42.89
N GLY A 10 42.01 19.35 -42.49
CA GLY A 10 42.25 19.70 -41.11
C GLY A 10 40.95 19.85 -40.31
N CYS A 11 40.88 19.22 -39.13
CA CYS A 11 39.84 19.42 -38.16
C CYS A 11 40.08 20.67 -37.35
N PHE A 12 39.22 21.67 -37.49
CA PHE A 12 39.10 22.78 -36.53
C PHE A 12 38.15 22.38 -35.43
N SER A 13 38.65 22.26 -34.20
CA SER A 13 37.87 22.13 -32.99
C SER A 13 37.51 23.52 -32.45
N LEU A 14 36.21 23.78 -32.32
CA LEU A 14 35.69 24.93 -31.56
C LEU A 14 35.20 24.43 -30.21
N PRO A 15 35.43 25.20 -29.14
CA PRO A 15 34.90 24.84 -27.79
C PRO A 15 33.43 25.26 -27.69
N VAL A 16 32.53 24.31 -27.36
CA VAL A 16 31.17 24.61 -26.96
C VAL A 16 31.15 24.72 -25.43
N SER A 17 31.18 25.95 -24.94
CA SER A 17 30.77 26.25 -23.59
C SER A 17 29.27 26.49 -23.59
N GLY A 18 28.52 25.69 -22.82
CA GLY A 18 27.09 25.86 -22.65
C GLY A 18 26.63 25.06 -21.45
N ALA A 19 26.91 25.61 -20.27
CA ALA A 19 26.29 25.12 -19.04
C ALA A 19 24.82 25.57 -19.04
N ASN A 20 23.92 24.65 -19.35
CA ASN A 20 22.50 24.83 -19.01
C ASN A 20 22.23 24.10 -17.71
N SER A 21 22.17 24.86 -16.64
CA SER A 21 21.60 24.43 -15.36
C SER A 21 20.10 24.20 -15.55
N ALA A 22 19.70 22.95 -15.72
CA ALA A 22 18.31 22.56 -15.53
C ALA A 22 17.97 22.72 -14.05
N ALA A 23 17.39 23.85 -13.69
CA ALA A 23 16.77 24.05 -12.40
C ALA A 23 15.62 23.04 -12.27
N GLY A 24 15.86 21.98 -11.50
CA GLY A 24 14.82 21.05 -11.11
C GLY A 24 13.75 21.76 -10.31
N VAL A 25 12.57 21.87 -10.89
CA VAL A 25 11.36 22.27 -10.16
C VAL A 25 11.09 21.18 -9.12
N LYS A 26 11.63 21.37 -7.91
CA LYS A 26 11.23 20.59 -6.75
C LYS A 26 9.78 20.97 -6.46
N SER A 27 8.86 20.02 -6.59
CA SER A 27 7.49 20.17 -6.13
C SER A 27 7.50 20.52 -4.64
N SER A 28 7.23 21.77 -4.33
CA SER A 28 7.25 22.32 -2.96
C SER A 28 6.19 21.71 -2.03
N ALA A 29 5.17 21.04 -2.59
CA ALA A 29 4.13 20.37 -1.82
C ALA A 29 4.62 19.06 -1.16
N ASN A 30 5.58 18.36 -1.76
CA ASN A 30 6.08 17.09 -1.23
C ASN A 30 7.15 17.24 -0.14
N THR A 31 7.81 18.41 -0.07
CA THR A 31 8.91 18.63 0.88
C THR A 31 8.42 19.05 2.28
N ALA A 32 7.33 19.80 2.37
CA ALA A 32 6.76 20.22 3.67
C ALA A 32 6.04 19.06 4.40
N ALA A 33 5.39 18.15 3.69
CA ALA A 33 4.75 16.98 4.28
C ALA A 33 5.77 15.94 4.80
N GLN A 34 7.00 15.95 4.31
CA GLN A 34 8.06 15.02 4.73
C GLN A 34 8.78 15.43 6.03
N THR A 35 8.65 16.67 6.50
CA THR A 35 9.34 17.14 7.71
C THR A 35 8.52 17.00 8.98
N THR A 36 7.19 16.98 8.89
CA THR A 36 6.29 16.76 10.04
C THR A 36 5.87 15.29 10.13
N GLY A 37 5.84 14.75 11.36
CA GLY A 37 5.31 13.40 11.60
C GLY A 37 3.82 13.32 11.22
N LEU A 38 3.41 12.15 10.72
CA LEU A 38 2.00 11.91 10.43
C LEU A 38 1.19 11.92 11.72
N ARG A 39 0.06 12.61 11.71
CA ARG A 39 -0.94 12.62 12.78
C ARG A 39 -2.08 11.68 12.47
N SER A 40 -2.47 11.57 11.20
CA SER A 40 -3.54 10.66 10.82
C SER A 40 -3.40 10.17 9.38
N ILE A 41 -3.84 8.93 9.17
CA ILE A 41 -3.89 8.26 7.87
C ILE A 41 -5.30 7.74 7.68
N ALA A 42 -5.99 8.13 6.60
CA ALA A 42 -7.19 7.45 6.17
C ALA A 42 -6.84 6.35 5.17
N PHE A 43 -7.57 5.23 5.20
CA PHE A 43 -7.31 4.11 4.31
C PHE A 43 -8.56 3.28 4.02
N GLY A 44 -8.51 2.54 2.92
CA GLY A 44 -9.59 1.65 2.50
C GLY A 44 -9.26 0.90 1.23
N SER A 45 -10.11 -0.08 0.90
CA SER A 45 -10.06 -0.90 -0.31
C SER A 45 -11.44 -1.35 -0.75
N CYS A 46 -11.51 -2.13 -1.82
CA CYS A 46 -12.75 -2.71 -2.36
C CYS A 46 -13.74 -1.63 -2.80
N ASN A 47 -13.32 -0.88 -3.82
CA ASN A 47 -14.05 0.21 -4.41
C ASN A 47 -14.54 -0.11 -5.83
N HIS A 48 -15.80 -0.51 -5.96
CA HIS A 48 -16.43 -0.75 -7.26
C HIS A 48 -16.86 0.56 -7.89
N THR A 49 -16.28 0.94 -9.03
CA THR A 49 -16.45 2.25 -9.68
C THR A 49 -17.88 2.61 -10.03
N HIS A 50 -18.74 1.61 -10.27
CA HIS A 50 -20.16 1.80 -10.64
C HIS A 50 -21.11 1.87 -9.43
N LEU A 51 -20.61 1.69 -8.22
CA LEU A 51 -21.41 1.84 -7.01
C LEU A 51 -21.28 3.25 -6.42
N PRO A 52 -22.27 3.73 -5.63
CA PRO A 52 -22.18 5.00 -4.93
C PRO A 52 -20.96 5.05 -4.00
N GLN A 53 -20.22 6.15 -4.02
CA GLN A 53 -18.98 6.36 -3.29
C GLN A 53 -19.09 7.51 -2.25
N PRO A 54 -19.97 7.44 -1.25
CA PRO A 54 -20.18 8.54 -0.29
C PRO A 54 -19.00 8.74 0.67
N MET A 55 -18.06 7.79 0.72
CA MET A 55 -16.95 7.81 1.67
C MET A 55 -15.96 8.96 1.45
N TRP A 56 -15.82 9.45 0.21
CA TRP A 56 -14.82 10.47 -0.11
C TRP A 56 -15.06 11.78 0.64
N SER A 57 -16.30 12.25 0.74
CA SER A 57 -16.63 13.45 1.52
C SER A 57 -16.40 13.24 3.03
N HIS A 58 -16.67 12.04 3.53
CA HIS A 58 -16.44 11.69 4.94
C HIS A 58 -14.95 11.59 5.26
N ILE A 59 -14.14 11.02 4.36
CA ILE A 59 -12.67 10.99 4.48
C ILE A 59 -12.13 12.41 4.52
N GLN A 60 -12.55 13.28 3.60
CA GLN A 60 -12.12 14.69 3.58
C GLN A 60 -12.49 15.43 4.87
N SER A 61 -13.69 15.20 5.42
CA SER A 61 -14.12 15.85 6.66
C SER A 61 -13.28 15.49 7.89
N ARG A 62 -12.50 14.42 7.82
CA ARG A 62 -11.54 14.00 8.86
C ARG A 62 -10.19 14.68 8.74
N GLN A 63 -9.91 15.33 7.60
CA GLN A 63 -8.65 16.03 7.33
C GLN A 63 -7.41 15.17 7.63
N PRO A 64 -7.34 13.91 7.11
CA PRO A 64 -6.15 13.11 7.31
C PRO A 64 -4.95 13.70 6.56
N ASP A 65 -3.75 13.42 7.03
CA ASP A 65 -2.52 13.87 6.40
C ASP A 65 -2.27 13.17 5.05
N LEU A 66 -2.84 11.95 4.86
CA LEU A 66 -2.84 11.24 3.59
C LEU A 66 -3.98 10.21 3.52
N PHE A 67 -4.29 9.77 2.29
CA PHE A 67 -5.13 8.60 2.03
C PHE A 67 -4.29 7.46 1.44
N LEU A 68 -4.49 6.23 1.95
CA LEU A 68 -3.82 5.03 1.48
C LEU A 68 -4.83 4.02 0.91
N TRP A 69 -4.69 3.72 -0.38
CA TRP A 69 -5.35 2.59 -1.00
C TRP A 69 -4.69 1.26 -0.59
N LEU A 70 -5.52 0.30 -0.18
CA LEU A 70 -5.08 -1.05 0.21
C LEU A 70 -5.52 -2.12 -0.79
N GLY A 71 -5.52 -1.76 -2.09
CA GLY A 71 -5.93 -2.64 -3.18
C GLY A 71 -7.40 -2.49 -3.57
N ASP A 72 -7.80 -3.14 -4.65
CA ASP A 72 -9.14 -3.10 -5.24
C ASP A 72 -9.66 -1.67 -5.41
N VAL A 73 -8.81 -0.83 -5.97
CA VAL A 73 -9.13 0.55 -6.33
C VAL A 73 -10.26 0.59 -7.35
N VAL A 74 -10.21 -0.40 -8.25
CA VAL A 74 -11.23 -0.68 -9.28
C VAL A 74 -11.41 -2.19 -9.42
N TYR A 75 -12.57 -2.62 -9.89
CA TYR A 75 -12.86 -3.99 -10.29
C TYR A 75 -12.77 -4.06 -11.81
N ALA A 76 -11.55 -4.11 -12.32
CA ALA A 76 -11.30 -4.20 -13.76
C ALA A 76 -11.56 -5.61 -14.29
N ASP A 77 -11.12 -6.64 -13.56
CA ASP A 77 -11.34 -8.07 -13.83
C ASP A 77 -11.14 -8.41 -15.32
N THR A 78 -10.02 -7.96 -15.90
CA THR A 78 -9.77 -8.05 -17.34
C THR A 78 -8.31 -8.32 -17.65
N ASP A 79 -8.07 -8.96 -18.77
CA ASP A 79 -6.75 -9.10 -19.42
C ASP A 79 -6.55 -8.12 -20.60
N ASP A 80 -7.51 -7.18 -20.80
CA ASP A 80 -7.39 -6.10 -21.76
C ASP A 80 -6.86 -4.82 -21.07
N PRO A 81 -5.65 -4.34 -21.41
CA PRO A 81 -5.12 -3.10 -20.85
C PRO A 81 -5.97 -1.85 -21.11
N LEU A 82 -6.71 -1.80 -22.23
CA LEU A 82 -7.57 -0.66 -22.55
C LEU A 82 -8.80 -0.59 -21.61
N GLU A 83 -9.39 -1.74 -21.30
CA GLU A 83 -10.48 -1.81 -20.33
C GLU A 83 -9.97 -1.48 -18.93
N MET A 84 -8.82 -1.99 -18.51
CA MET A 84 -8.19 -1.65 -17.24
C MET A 84 -7.94 -0.12 -17.14
N GLU A 85 -7.37 0.49 -18.17
CA GLU A 85 -7.16 1.94 -18.23
C GLU A 85 -8.50 2.71 -18.11
N ARG A 86 -9.55 2.22 -18.78
CA ARG A 86 -10.88 2.80 -18.70
C ARG A 86 -11.43 2.79 -17.28
N GLN A 87 -11.29 1.69 -16.54
CA GLN A 87 -11.74 1.60 -15.15
C GLN A 87 -10.96 2.55 -14.23
N PHE A 88 -9.65 2.66 -14.38
CA PHE A 88 -8.85 3.64 -13.63
C PHE A 88 -9.26 5.09 -13.97
N LYS A 89 -9.55 5.40 -15.25
CA LYS A 89 -10.04 6.73 -15.66
C LYS A 89 -11.41 7.07 -15.05
N ILE A 90 -12.33 6.09 -14.96
CA ILE A 90 -13.62 6.27 -14.29
C ILE A 90 -13.42 6.66 -12.82
N GLN A 91 -12.61 5.89 -12.08
CA GLN A 91 -12.32 6.20 -10.68
C GLN A 91 -11.60 7.54 -10.53
N HIS A 92 -10.60 7.80 -11.37
CA HIS A 92 -9.88 9.06 -11.34
C HIS A 92 -10.78 10.28 -11.58
N SER A 93 -11.78 10.18 -12.46
CA SER A 93 -12.70 11.26 -12.80
C SER A 93 -13.84 11.46 -11.80
N HIS A 94 -13.98 10.59 -10.80
CA HIS A 94 -15.03 10.73 -9.78
C HIS A 94 -14.87 12.05 -9.01
N PRO A 95 -15.88 12.95 -9.01
CA PRO A 95 -15.71 14.33 -8.52
C PRO A 95 -15.24 14.44 -7.07
N GLU A 96 -15.79 13.62 -6.17
CA GLU A 96 -15.40 13.64 -4.76
C GLU A 96 -14.01 13.04 -4.55
N TYR A 97 -13.60 12.04 -5.34
CA TYR A 97 -12.25 11.50 -5.30
C TYR A 97 -11.21 12.50 -5.83
N GLN A 98 -11.53 13.26 -6.86
CA GLN A 98 -10.68 14.37 -7.33
C GLN A 98 -10.43 15.41 -6.24
N LYS A 99 -11.45 15.74 -5.42
CA LYS A 99 -11.25 16.62 -4.27
C LYS A 99 -10.31 16.04 -3.24
N VAL A 100 -10.39 14.72 -2.96
CA VAL A 100 -9.42 14.02 -2.09
C VAL A 100 -8.01 14.20 -2.64
N ARG A 101 -7.77 13.88 -3.91
CA ARG A 101 -6.46 14.00 -4.56
C ARG A 101 -5.89 15.41 -4.56
N LYS A 102 -6.75 16.42 -4.64
CA LYS A 102 -6.34 17.83 -4.58
C LYS A 102 -5.94 18.27 -3.18
N ASN A 103 -6.56 17.72 -2.15
CA ASN A 103 -6.46 18.21 -0.78
C ASN A 103 -5.45 17.44 0.07
N MET A 104 -5.08 16.22 -0.33
CA MET A 104 -4.11 15.37 0.41
C MET A 104 -3.35 14.44 -0.53
N PRO A 105 -2.14 14.01 -0.15
CA PRO A 105 -1.42 12.95 -0.83
C PRO A 105 -2.23 11.65 -0.85
N VAL A 106 -2.19 10.94 -1.97
CA VAL A 106 -2.79 9.61 -2.13
C VAL A 106 -1.70 8.63 -2.48
N LEU A 107 -1.51 7.64 -1.63
CA LEU A 107 -0.64 6.50 -1.85
C LEU A 107 -1.47 5.25 -2.15
N GLY A 108 -0.84 4.19 -2.64
CA GLY A 108 -1.57 2.96 -2.86
C GLY A 108 -0.74 1.76 -3.23
N ILE A 109 -1.35 0.63 -2.94
CA ILE A 109 -1.03 -0.68 -3.47
C ILE A 109 -2.24 -1.19 -4.24
N TRP A 110 -2.01 -2.14 -5.15
CA TRP A 110 -3.08 -2.88 -5.79
C TRP A 110 -3.42 -4.17 -5.02
N ASP A 111 -4.54 -4.79 -5.41
CA ASP A 111 -4.82 -6.17 -5.09
C ASP A 111 -5.28 -6.92 -6.37
N ASP A 112 -6.03 -8.00 -6.30
CA ASP A 112 -6.28 -8.88 -7.43
C ASP A 112 -7.21 -8.28 -8.50
N HIS A 113 -8.27 -7.59 -8.12
CA HIS A 113 -9.25 -7.03 -9.07
C HIS A 113 -8.71 -5.87 -9.91
N ASP A 114 -7.88 -5.02 -9.35
CA ASP A 114 -7.20 -3.95 -10.08
C ASP A 114 -5.85 -4.38 -10.69
N TYR A 115 -5.38 -5.58 -10.34
CA TYR A 115 -4.24 -6.23 -10.99
C TYR A 115 -4.65 -7.00 -12.25
N GLY A 116 -5.91 -7.41 -12.38
CA GLY A 116 -6.46 -8.07 -13.57
C GLY A 116 -7.56 -9.10 -13.33
N GLY A 117 -7.79 -9.54 -12.09
CA GLY A 117 -8.89 -10.44 -11.77
C GLY A 117 -8.66 -11.31 -10.56
N ASN A 118 -9.75 -11.82 -10.04
CA ASN A 118 -9.81 -12.55 -8.78
C ASN A 118 -8.71 -13.63 -8.67
N ASN A 119 -7.91 -13.52 -7.62
CA ASN A 119 -6.85 -14.45 -7.27
C ASN A 119 -5.65 -14.49 -8.23
N LEU A 120 -5.52 -13.56 -9.17
CA LEU A 120 -4.38 -13.54 -10.09
C LEU A 120 -3.06 -13.24 -9.36
N GLY A 121 -1.99 -13.76 -9.92
CA GLY A 121 -0.62 -13.60 -9.45
C GLY A 121 0.35 -13.50 -10.62
N ARG A 122 1.54 -14.06 -10.48
CA ARG A 122 2.64 -13.94 -11.44
C ARG A 122 2.31 -14.34 -12.88
N ASP A 123 1.25 -15.13 -13.07
CA ASP A 123 0.83 -15.64 -14.38
C ASP A 123 -0.09 -14.64 -15.13
N ASN A 124 -0.40 -13.47 -14.56
CA ASN A 124 -1.17 -12.44 -15.24
C ASN A 124 -0.43 -11.97 -16.52
N PRO A 125 -1.01 -12.12 -17.72
CA PRO A 125 -0.35 -11.78 -18.99
C PRO A 125 -0.11 -10.28 -19.16
N ILE A 126 -0.93 -9.42 -18.55
CA ILE A 126 -0.84 -7.96 -18.69
C ILE A 126 -0.19 -7.25 -17.49
N LYS A 127 0.42 -7.99 -16.56
CA LYS A 127 0.96 -7.40 -15.32
C LYS A 127 1.94 -6.25 -15.52
N VAL A 128 2.71 -6.24 -16.62
CA VAL A 128 3.65 -5.16 -16.92
C VAL A 128 2.91 -3.89 -17.35
N GLN A 129 1.91 -4.03 -18.22
CA GLN A 129 1.05 -2.93 -18.63
C GLN A 129 0.18 -2.44 -17.46
N GLY A 130 -0.43 -3.36 -16.72
CA GLY A 130 -1.23 -3.06 -15.52
C GLY A 130 -0.43 -2.27 -14.48
N GLN A 131 0.86 -2.60 -14.29
CA GLN A 131 1.75 -1.85 -13.42
C GLN A 131 1.86 -0.38 -13.86
N GLN A 132 2.05 -0.10 -15.14
CA GLN A 132 2.15 1.28 -15.62
C GLN A 132 0.82 2.01 -15.45
N LEU A 133 -0.30 1.39 -15.78
CA LEU A 133 -1.65 1.98 -15.62
C LEU A 133 -1.97 2.30 -14.16
N PHE A 134 -1.64 1.41 -13.23
CA PHE A 134 -1.81 1.66 -11.81
C PHE A 134 -0.93 2.81 -11.31
N LEU A 135 0.32 2.87 -11.75
CA LEU A 135 1.23 3.95 -11.39
C LEU A 135 0.80 5.29 -12.01
N ASP A 136 0.21 5.29 -13.21
CA ASP A 136 -0.40 6.48 -13.82
C ASP A 136 -1.62 6.95 -13.01
N PHE A 137 -2.47 6.03 -12.56
CA PHE A 137 -3.58 6.33 -11.67
C PHE A 137 -3.13 7.02 -10.37
N LEU A 138 -2.02 6.59 -9.79
CA LEU A 138 -1.44 7.22 -8.60
C LEU A 138 -0.68 8.53 -8.89
N ALA A 139 -0.52 8.92 -10.16
CA ALA A 139 0.35 10.01 -10.60
C ALA A 139 1.83 9.83 -10.18
N GLU A 140 2.31 8.59 -10.21
CA GLU A 140 3.71 8.27 -9.93
C GLU A 140 4.63 8.99 -10.94
N PRO A 141 5.73 9.63 -10.51
CA PRO A 141 6.65 10.31 -11.42
C PRO A 141 7.19 9.40 -12.53
N ALA A 142 7.44 9.96 -13.72
CA ALA A 142 7.90 9.21 -14.88
C ALA A 142 9.30 8.58 -14.67
N ASP A 143 10.14 9.21 -13.84
CA ASP A 143 11.49 8.77 -13.51
C ASP A 143 11.54 7.84 -12.27
N SER A 144 10.41 7.56 -11.63
CA SER A 144 10.34 6.69 -10.46
C SER A 144 10.90 5.29 -10.74
N ILE A 145 11.59 4.74 -9.75
CA ILE A 145 12.09 3.36 -9.79
C ILE A 145 10.94 2.35 -9.89
N ARG A 146 9.76 2.66 -9.34
CA ARG A 146 8.57 1.81 -9.42
C ARG A 146 8.15 1.49 -10.85
N ARG A 147 8.46 2.37 -11.82
CA ARG A 147 8.15 2.15 -13.26
C ARG A 147 9.10 1.20 -13.95
N ARG A 148 10.28 0.96 -13.38
CA ARG A 148 11.34 0.14 -13.96
C ARG A 148 11.59 -1.18 -13.24
N GLN A 149 11.21 -1.27 -11.98
CA GLN A 149 11.27 -2.51 -11.21
C GLN A 149 10.12 -3.45 -11.57
N ARG A 150 10.19 -4.69 -11.10
CA ARG A 150 9.15 -5.71 -11.27
C ARG A 150 8.24 -5.71 -10.05
N GLY A 151 7.08 -5.04 -10.18
CA GLY A 151 6.10 -4.82 -9.10
C GLY A 151 6.09 -3.38 -8.59
N ILE A 152 5.03 -3.05 -7.84
CA ILE A 152 4.74 -1.68 -7.39
C ILE A 152 5.23 -1.36 -5.98
N TYR A 153 5.96 -2.25 -5.33
CA TYR A 153 6.41 -2.05 -3.95
C TYR A 153 7.32 -0.83 -3.80
N THR A 154 7.20 -0.14 -2.65
CA THR A 154 7.98 1.06 -2.34
C THR A 154 7.97 1.36 -0.85
N THR A 155 8.79 2.32 -0.40
CA THR A 155 8.69 2.94 0.92
C THR A 155 8.39 4.43 0.83
N HIS A 156 7.71 4.94 1.85
CA HIS A 156 7.58 6.37 2.09
C HIS A 156 7.94 6.65 3.54
N THR A 157 8.68 7.72 3.78
CA THR A 157 9.09 8.15 5.13
C THR A 157 8.55 9.55 5.40
N TYR A 158 7.87 9.71 6.52
CA TYR A 158 7.30 10.98 6.99
C TYR A 158 7.87 11.32 8.37
N GLY A 159 8.08 12.60 8.60
CA GLY A 159 8.66 13.07 9.85
C GLY A 159 10.14 12.74 10.01
N SER A 160 10.67 13.08 11.17
CA SER A 160 12.07 12.82 11.53
C SER A 160 12.20 12.56 13.03
N GLY A 161 13.31 11.96 13.46
CA GLY A 161 13.58 11.64 14.85
C GLY A 161 12.42 10.83 15.47
N ASP A 162 11.95 11.29 16.64
CA ASP A 162 10.93 10.59 17.42
C ASP A 162 9.51 10.62 16.82
N GLN A 163 9.29 11.34 15.74
CA GLN A 163 8.01 11.38 15.03
C GLN A 163 8.08 10.73 13.64
N GLN A 164 9.09 9.90 13.41
CA GLN A 164 9.25 9.28 12.10
C GLN A 164 8.33 8.08 11.93
N VAL A 165 7.59 8.09 10.80
CA VAL A 165 6.79 6.98 10.29
C VAL A 165 7.42 6.49 8.99
N LYS A 166 7.71 5.19 8.90
CA LYS A 166 8.11 4.55 7.64
C LYS A 166 7.01 3.60 7.18
N MET A 167 6.56 3.78 5.95
CA MET A 167 5.53 2.97 5.33
C MET A 167 6.17 2.06 4.29
N PHE A 168 5.92 0.77 4.38
CA PHE A 168 6.33 -0.25 3.42
C PHE A 168 5.08 -0.68 2.65
N LEU A 169 4.98 -0.28 1.41
CA LEU A 169 3.88 -0.63 0.51
C LEU A 169 4.29 -1.89 -0.26
N LEU A 170 3.69 -3.03 0.07
CA LEU A 170 4.04 -4.31 -0.53
C LEU A 170 3.24 -4.56 -1.81
N ASP A 171 3.83 -5.31 -2.71
CA ASP A 171 3.15 -5.89 -3.87
C ASP A 171 2.94 -7.38 -3.61
N THR A 172 1.70 -7.77 -3.37
CA THR A 172 1.31 -9.15 -3.08
C THR A 172 0.80 -9.90 -4.31
N ARG A 173 0.94 -9.33 -5.53
CA ARG A 173 0.40 -9.90 -6.76
C ARG A 173 1.46 -10.21 -7.84
N TYR A 174 2.36 -9.28 -8.13
CA TYR A 174 3.27 -9.38 -9.28
C TYR A 174 4.12 -10.66 -9.29
N HIS A 175 4.60 -11.09 -8.13
CA HIS A 175 5.45 -12.27 -7.97
C HIS A 175 4.72 -13.45 -7.34
N ARG A 176 3.45 -13.28 -6.95
CA ARG A 176 2.69 -14.28 -6.23
C ARG A 176 2.61 -15.57 -7.03
N GLU A 177 3.09 -16.64 -6.44
CA GLU A 177 2.95 -17.98 -6.95
C GLU A 177 1.57 -18.52 -6.60
N ARG A 178 1.09 -19.50 -7.36
CA ARG A 178 -0.15 -20.18 -6.99
C ARG A 178 0.02 -20.79 -5.61
N GLY A 179 -0.82 -20.39 -4.67
CA GLY A 179 -0.80 -20.85 -3.29
C GLY A 179 -1.07 -22.35 -3.20
N GLY A 180 -0.49 -22.95 -2.24
CA GLY A 180 -0.64 -24.37 -1.97
C GLY A 180 0.60 -24.99 -1.37
N LYS A 181 0.42 -25.75 -0.31
CA LYS A 181 1.32 -26.73 0.31
C LYS A 181 2.84 -26.42 0.26
N GLY A 182 3.27 -25.37 0.92
CA GLY A 182 4.57 -25.38 1.59
C GLY A 182 5.66 -24.45 1.08
N ARG A 183 5.81 -24.08 -0.19
CA ARG A 183 6.95 -23.28 -0.68
C ARG A 183 6.61 -22.18 -1.69
N ALA A 184 5.35 -21.95 -1.94
CA ALA A 184 4.94 -20.84 -2.80
C ALA A 184 5.38 -19.50 -2.18
N SER A 185 5.92 -18.60 -3.00
CA SER A 185 6.29 -17.25 -2.58
C SER A 185 5.19 -16.27 -2.93
N LEU A 186 4.91 -15.36 -2.00
CA LEU A 186 4.00 -14.24 -2.18
C LEU A 186 4.73 -13.04 -2.80
N LEU A 187 5.89 -12.67 -2.26
CA LEU A 187 6.61 -11.45 -2.63
C LEU A 187 7.68 -11.67 -3.71
N GLY A 188 8.16 -12.89 -3.89
CA GLY A 188 9.28 -13.19 -4.77
C GLY A 188 10.63 -12.66 -4.26
N ARG A 189 11.72 -13.12 -4.88
CA ARG A 189 13.09 -12.90 -4.39
C ARG A 189 13.50 -11.42 -4.40
N GLU A 190 13.10 -10.68 -5.43
CA GLU A 190 13.52 -9.29 -5.61
C GLU A 190 12.91 -8.39 -4.53
N GLN A 191 11.61 -8.51 -4.31
CA GLN A 191 10.93 -7.75 -3.27
C GLN A 191 11.39 -8.15 -1.86
N TRP A 192 11.70 -9.45 -1.61
CA TRP A 192 12.25 -9.87 -0.32
C TRP A 192 13.60 -9.23 -0.03
N ARG A 193 14.52 -9.13 -1.02
CA ARG A 193 15.81 -8.46 -0.83
C ARG A 193 15.64 -6.97 -0.54
N TRP A 194 14.73 -6.32 -1.26
CA TRP A 194 14.39 -4.93 -1.03
C TRP A 194 13.79 -4.74 0.37
N LEU A 195 12.79 -5.54 0.76
CA LEU A 195 12.14 -5.43 2.07
C LEU A 195 13.14 -5.63 3.21
N GLU A 196 14.02 -6.61 3.10
CA GLU A 196 15.09 -6.85 4.10
C GLU A 196 15.99 -5.63 4.24
N ALA A 197 16.47 -5.05 3.13
CA ALA A 197 17.31 -3.86 3.16
C ALA A 197 16.59 -2.65 3.79
N GLU A 198 15.31 -2.45 3.44
CA GLU A 198 14.50 -1.35 3.96
C GLU A 198 14.18 -1.51 5.45
N LEU A 199 13.92 -2.73 5.93
CA LEU A 199 13.71 -3.03 7.35
C LEU A 199 14.99 -2.85 8.16
N GLN A 200 16.13 -3.29 7.62
CA GLN A 200 17.46 -3.14 8.26
C GLN A 200 17.83 -1.68 8.51
N GLN A 201 17.42 -0.79 7.58
CA GLN A 201 17.74 0.64 7.65
C GLN A 201 16.70 1.46 8.40
N SER A 202 15.58 0.86 8.82
CA SER A 202 14.52 1.62 9.47
C SER A 202 14.91 2.01 10.89
N SER A 203 14.88 3.33 11.14
CA SER A 203 14.99 3.94 12.48
C SER A 203 13.65 4.56 12.93
N ALA A 204 12.58 4.34 12.16
CA ALA A 204 11.28 4.94 12.46
C ALA A 204 10.64 4.33 13.72
N ARG A 205 10.04 5.18 14.56
CA ARG A 205 9.26 4.72 15.73
C ARG A 205 7.98 3.99 15.34
N VAL A 206 7.43 4.29 14.16
CA VAL A 206 6.26 3.62 13.60
C VAL A 206 6.59 3.08 12.22
N ASN A 207 6.40 1.77 12.04
CA ASN A 207 6.63 1.07 10.80
C ASN A 207 5.32 0.44 10.31
N ILE A 208 4.74 1.01 9.24
CA ILE A 208 3.47 0.55 8.68
C ILE A 208 3.77 -0.35 7.50
N ILE A 209 3.30 -1.58 7.53
CA ILE A 209 3.39 -2.51 6.42
C ILE A 209 2.00 -2.64 5.80
N ALA A 210 1.84 -2.11 4.59
CA ALA A 210 0.62 -2.20 3.81
C ALA A 210 0.66 -3.42 2.89
N SER A 211 -0.39 -4.23 2.91
CA SER A 211 -0.54 -5.45 2.12
C SER A 211 -1.98 -5.54 1.58
N GLY A 212 -2.17 -5.93 0.32
CA GLY A 212 -3.51 -6.19 -0.23
C GLY A 212 -4.23 -7.23 0.61
N SER A 213 -3.61 -8.38 0.84
CA SER A 213 -4.16 -9.46 1.63
C SER A 213 -3.72 -9.44 3.11
N SER A 214 -4.53 -10.06 3.99
CA SER A 214 -4.32 -10.11 5.44
C SER A 214 -3.05 -10.84 5.84
N VAL A 215 -2.29 -10.23 6.77
CA VAL A 215 -1.01 -10.74 7.31
C VAL A 215 -1.22 -11.62 8.53
N LEU A 216 -2.00 -11.15 9.51
CA LEU A 216 -2.17 -11.83 10.79
C LEU A 216 -3.26 -12.90 10.78
N SER A 217 -4.13 -12.88 9.78
CA SER A 217 -5.17 -13.90 9.67
C SER A 217 -4.54 -15.30 9.57
N THR A 218 -4.92 -16.18 10.48
CA THR A 218 -4.52 -17.58 10.46
C THR A 218 -5.72 -18.52 10.35
N GLN A 219 -6.93 -17.99 10.45
CA GLN A 219 -8.12 -18.78 10.71
C GLN A 219 -9.36 -18.32 9.94
N ILE A 220 -9.25 -17.34 9.04
CA ILE A 220 -10.39 -16.90 8.24
C ILE A 220 -10.54 -17.83 7.03
N PRO A 221 -11.57 -18.69 6.96
CA PRO A 221 -11.72 -19.60 5.83
C PRO A 221 -11.95 -18.89 4.50
N GLY A 222 -11.33 -19.37 3.44
CA GLY A 222 -11.60 -18.97 2.06
C GLY A 222 -10.95 -17.64 1.65
N GLY A 223 -9.79 -17.33 2.19
CA GLY A 223 -9.00 -16.17 1.78
C GLY A 223 -7.67 -16.52 1.12
N GLU A 224 -7.00 -15.50 0.61
CA GLU A 224 -5.70 -15.54 -0.04
C GLU A 224 -4.63 -14.90 0.86
N GLU A 225 -4.59 -15.33 2.07
CA GLU A 225 -3.88 -14.65 3.12
C GLU A 225 -2.42 -15.09 3.19
N TRP A 226 -1.60 -14.34 3.91
CA TRP A 226 -0.23 -14.76 4.23
C TRP A 226 -0.16 -16.12 4.94
N ALA A 227 -1.27 -16.56 5.54
CA ALA A 227 -1.38 -17.90 6.11
C ALA A 227 -1.19 -19.03 5.07
N ASP A 228 -1.53 -18.79 3.80
CA ASP A 228 -1.30 -19.73 2.69
C ASP A 228 0.16 -19.72 2.23
N PHE A 229 0.92 -18.68 2.56
CA PHE A 229 2.33 -18.48 2.26
C PHE A 229 3.17 -18.55 3.54
N ARG A 230 3.10 -19.69 4.22
CA ARG A 230 3.68 -19.86 5.57
C ARG A 230 5.16 -19.50 5.68
N TRP A 231 5.93 -19.72 4.59
CA TRP A 231 7.36 -19.37 4.57
C TRP A 231 7.52 -17.85 4.50
N ASP A 232 6.78 -17.19 3.67
CA ASP A 232 6.82 -15.74 3.54
C ASP A 232 6.37 -15.07 4.85
N LYS A 233 5.30 -15.56 5.49
CA LYS A 233 4.86 -15.08 6.80
C LYS A 233 5.95 -15.27 7.86
N LYS A 234 6.57 -16.45 7.95
CA LYS A 234 7.69 -16.71 8.88
C LYS A 234 8.88 -15.82 8.58
N GLN A 235 9.23 -15.64 7.32
CA GLN A 235 10.33 -14.77 6.89
C GLN A 235 10.09 -13.32 7.32
N LEU A 236 8.89 -12.80 7.14
CA LEU A 236 8.53 -11.45 7.58
C LEU A 236 8.80 -11.26 9.08
N PHE A 237 8.23 -12.11 9.92
CA PHE A 237 8.43 -12.02 11.37
C PHE A 237 9.88 -12.28 11.80
N HIS A 238 10.60 -13.14 11.08
CA HIS A 238 12.03 -13.33 11.30
C HIS A 238 12.81 -12.03 11.05
N LEU A 239 12.57 -11.34 9.94
CA LEU A 239 13.23 -10.06 9.61
C LEU A 239 12.87 -8.97 10.61
N LEU A 240 11.59 -8.83 10.97
CA LEU A 240 11.13 -7.87 11.98
C LEU A 240 11.86 -8.07 13.33
N LYS A 241 12.05 -9.33 13.74
CA LYS A 241 12.81 -9.68 14.94
C LYS A 241 14.32 -9.44 14.76
N LYS A 242 14.91 -9.91 13.65
CA LYS A 242 16.34 -9.80 13.32
C LYS A 242 16.82 -8.35 13.39
N TYR A 243 16.05 -7.44 12.81
CA TYR A 243 16.40 -6.02 12.74
C TYR A 243 15.76 -5.17 13.85
N ARG A 244 15.07 -5.81 14.81
CA ARG A 244 14.43 -5.14 15.95
C ARG A 244 13.54 -3.99 15.51
N VAL A 245 12.76 -4.20 14.44
CA VAL A 245 11.88 -3.17 13.88
C VAL A 245 10.80 -2.78 14.88
N GLU A 246 10.72 -1.51 15.23
CA GLU A 246 9.81 -0.99 16.25
C GLU A 246 8.47 -0.56 15.63
N GLY A 247 7.43 -0.39 16.46
CA GLY A 247 6.12 0.19 16.10
C GLY A 247 5.47 -0.44 14.87
N VAL A 248 5.58 -1.75 14.69
CA VAL A 248 5.05 -2.41 13.49
C VAL A 248 3.54 -2.52 13.55
N LEU A 249 2.88 -1.99 12.51
CA LEU A 249 1.46 -2.10 12.25
C LEU A 249 1.22 -2.63 10.84
N PHE A 250 0.19 -3.44 10.68
CA PHE A 250 -0.25 -3.90 9.35
C PHE A 250 -1.54 -3.17 8.96
N LEU A 251 -1.60 -2.67 7.71
CA LEU A 251 -2.82 -2.15 7.09
C LEU A 251 -3.16 -3.02 5.89
N THR A 252 -4.40 -3.54 5.85
CA THR A 252 -4.79 -4.55 4.86
C THR A 252 -6.17 -4.34 4.28
N GLY A 253 -6.44 -4.98 3.13
CA GLY A 253 -7.68 -4.93 2.36
C GLY A 253 -8.36 -6.29 2.15
N ASP A 254 -8.91 -6.53 0.95
CA ASP A 254 -9.41 -7.78 0.36
C ASP A 254 -10.78 -8.28 0.86
N ARG A 255 -11.05 -8.35 2.15
CA ARG A 255 -12.05 -9.25 2.76
C ARG A 255 -13.49 -8.71 2.82
N HIS A 256 -13.78 -7.53 2.31
CA HIS A 256 -15.10 -6.90 2.28
C HIS A 256 -15.74 -6.66 3.66
N PHE A 257 -14.94 -6.39 4.67
CA PHE A 257 -15.37 -5.94 6.00
C PHE A 257 -14.23 -5.19 6.70
N ALA A 258 -14.50 -4.58 7.85
CA ALA A 258 -13.44 -4.01 8.67
C ALA A 258 -13.12 -4.93 9.85
N ALA A 259 -11.83 -5.05 10.20
CA ALA A 259 -11.38 -5.84 11.33
C ALA A 259 -10.16 -5.25 12.04
N HIS A 260 -10.02 -5.57 13.32
CA HIS A 260 -8.80 -5.46 14.08
C HIS A 260 -8.35 -6.86 14.49
N LEU A 261 -7.22 -7.28 13.96
CA LEU A 261 -6.60 -8.56 14.28
C LEU A 261 -5.36 -8.35 15.13
N THR A 262 -5.06 -9.32 15.98
CA THR A 262 -3.83 -9.34 16.77
C THR A 262 -3.20 -10.72 16.73
N GLU A 263 -1.87 -10.77 16.66
CA GLU A 263 -1.12 -12.02 16.79
C GLU A 263 0.10 -11.80 17.68
N ARG A 264 0.37 -12.74 18.57
CA ARG A 264 1.57 -12.70 19.42
C ARG A 264 2.66 -13.59 18.83
N VAL A 265 3.75 -12.96 18.39
CA VAL A 265 4.90 -13.66 17.82
C VAL A 265 6.16 -13.28 18.58
N SER A 266 6.91 -14.28 19.06
CA SER A 266 8.15 -14.08 19.83
C SER A 266 8.01 -13.07 20.99
N GLY A 267 6.92 -13.17 21.75
CA GLY A 267 6.66 -12.32 22.92
C GLY A 267 6.04 -10.95 22.62
N LYS A 268 6.04 -10.50 21.34
CA LYS A 268 5.50 -9.21 20.90
C LYS A 268 4.11 -9.37 20.31
N THR A 269 3.20 -8.44 20.62
CA THR A 269 1.87 -8.36 20.00
C THR A 269 1.92 -7.45 18.79
N TYR A 270 1.49 -7.97 17.65
CA TYR A 270 1.32 -7.23 16.41
C TYR A 270 -0.15 -6.92 16.19
N HIS A 271 -0.42 -5.80 15.53
CA HIS A 271 -1.76 -5.32 15.21
C HIS A 271 -1.94 -5.20 13.71
N GLU A 272 -3.07 -5.67 13.21
CA GLU A 272 -3.51 -5.48 11.83
C GLU A 272 -4.86 -4.77 11.83
N PHE A 273 -4.97 -3.75 10.98
CA PHE A 273 -6.20 -3.00 10.75
C PHE A 273 -6.61 -3.17 9.30
N MET A 274 -7.74 -3.82 9.12
CA MET A 274 -8.33 -4.10 7.83
C MET A 274 -9.53 -3.19 7.62
N CYS A 275 -9.59 -2.52 6.45
CA CYS A 275 -10.77 -1.78 6.00
C CYS A 275 -10.96 -2.02 4.52
N SER A 276 -11.84 -2.96 4.20
CA SER A 276 -12.10 -3.45 2.84
C SER A 276 -13.58 -3.38 2.49
N GLY A 277 -14.13 -2.17 2.47
CA GLY A 277 -15.56 -1.99 2.25
C GLY A 277 -15.94 -0.60 1.78
N LEU A 278 -15.17 0.05 0.91
CA LEU A 278 -15.47 1.42 0.48
C LEU A 278 -16.84 1.53 -0.20
N THR A 279 -17.20 0.56 -1.06
CA THR A 279 -18.48 0.59 -1.78
C THR A 279 -19.39 -0.59 -1.51
N HIS A 280 -18.82 -1.74 -1.15
CA HIS A 280 -19.58 -2.98 -0.89
C HIS A 280 -18.92 -3.79 0.23
N TYR A 281 -19.63 -4.75 0.77
CA TYR A 281 -19.18 -5.52 1.91
C TYR A 281 -19.77 -6.94 1.92
N LEU A 282 -19.22 -7.81 2.74
CA LEU A 282 -19.67 -9.18 2.92
C LEU A 282 -21.09 -9.22 3.48
N THR A 283 -22.06 -9.68 2.66
CA THR A 283 -23.48 -9.71 3.01
C THR A 283 -23.98 -11.08 3.46
N ARG A 284 -23.19 -12.15 3.26
CA ARG A 284 -23.59 -13.55 3.55
C ARG A 284 -23.72 -13.76 5.07
N PRO A 285 -24.97 -14.03 5.61
CA PRO A 285 -25.18 -14.10 7.06
C PRO A 285 -24.34 -15.16 7.76
N LYS A 286 -24.22 -16.36 7.16
CA LYS A 286 -23.41 -17.46 7.74
C LYS A 286 -21.93 -17.10 7.83
N ALA A 287 -21.38 -16.44 6.81
CA ALA A 287 -20.00 -16.01 6.82
C ALA A 287 -19.76 -14.90 7.87
N LYS A 288 -20.71 -13.96 8.00
CA LYS A 288 -20.67 -12.94 9.05
C LYS A 288 -20.62 -13.55 10.45
N ILE A 289 -21.53 -14.49 10.77
CA ILE A 289 -21.57 -15.18 12.07
C ILE A 289 -20.24 -15.89 12.33
N LEU A 290 -19.70 -16.56 11.31
CA LEU A 290 -18.43 -17.28 11.43
C LEU A 290 -17.27 -16.31 11.71
N MET A 291 -17.21 -15.18 11.01
CA MET A 291 -16.18 -14.18 11.24
C MET A 291 -16.31 -13.54 12.63
N GLU A 292 -17.53 -13.21 13.07
CA GLU A 292 -17.79 -12.69 14.43
C GLU A 292 -17.38 -13.70 15.49
N PHE A 293 -17.53 -15.00 15.25
CA PHE A 293 -17.09 -16.03 16.16
C PHE A 293 -15.56 -16.09 16.29
N PHE A 294 -14.83 -16.05 15.16
CA PHE A 294 -13.37 -16.14 15.18
C PHE A 294 -12.68 -14.84 15.62
N LEU A 295 -13.19 -13.68 15.20
CA LEU A 295 -12.57 -12.39 15.47
C LEU A 295 -13.09 -11.71 16.73
N GLY A 296 -14.29 -12.07 17.19
CA GLY A 296 -15.03 -11.37 18.23
C GLY A 296 -15.83 -10.18 17.67
N LYS A 297 -17.07 -10.03 18.10
CA LYS A 297 -18.01 -8.99 17.60
C LYS A 297 -17.48 -7.55 17.68
N ASN A 298 -16.65 -7.27 18.68
CA ASN A 298 -16.08 -5.94 18.90
C ASN A 298 -14.82 -5.68 18.04
N ASN A 299 -14.35 -6.67 17.28
CA ASN A 299 -13.16 -6.60 16.46
C ASN A 299 -13.46 -6.63 14.96
N CYS A 300 -14.73 -6.65 14.56
CA CYS A 300 -15.12 -6.61 13.16
C CYS A 300 -16.39 -5.79 12.93
N PHE A 301 -16.53 -5.25 11.73
CA PHE A 301 -17.70 -4.50 11.28
C PHE A 301 -18.05 -4.88 9.84
N PHE A 302 -19.30 -5.29 9.62
CA PHE A 302 -19.84 -5.69 8.32
C PHE A 302 -20.77 -4.58 7.80
N GLY A 303 -20.24 -3.75 6.96
CA GLY A 303 -20.89 -2.61 6.31
C GLY A 303 -19.88 -1.88 5.46
N THR A 304 -20.36 -0.97 4.61
CA THR A 304 -19.43 -0.08 3.89
C THR A 304 -18.61 0.72 4.89
N ASN A 305 -17.30 0.81 4.66
CA ASN A 305 -16.37 1.32 5.66
C ASN A 305 -15.10 1.91 5.07
N PHE A 306 -14.46 2.81 5.85
CA PHE A 306 -13.08 3.23 5.73
C PHE A 306 -12.45 3.32 7.13
N GLY A 307 -11.14 3.21 7.18
CA GLY A 307 -10.37 3.31 8.41
C GLY A 307 -9.69 4.66 8.55
N VAL A 308 -9.49 5.09 9.80
CA VAL A 308 -8.59 6.19 10.17
C VAL A 308 -7.69 5.71 11.29
N LEU A 309 -6.38 5.90 11.10
CA LEU A 309 -5.36 5.62 12.09
C LEU A 309 -4.77 6.96 12.53
N ASN A 310 -4.94 7.30 13.80
CA ASN A 310 -4.43 8.53 14.40
C ASN A 310 -3.24 8.21 15.31
N PHE A 311 -2.25 9.11 15.34
CA PHE A 311 -1.07 9.02 16.19
C PHE A 311 -1.03 10.20 17.16
N ASP A 312 -0.81 9.89 18.43
CA ASP A 312 -0.48 10.88 19.46
C ASP A 312 0.98 10.65 19.87
N TRP A 313 1.79 11.66 19.59
CA TRP A 313 3.24 11.62 19.74
C TRP A 313 3.67 12.17 21.09
N GLY A 314 4.30 11.34 21.93
CA GLY A 314 4.85 11.70 23.22
C GLY A 314 6.07 10.82 23.54
N GLU A 315 6.32 10.60 24.84
CA GLU A 315 7.33 9.62 25.29
C GLU A 315 7.07 8.24 24.71
N SER A 316 5.78 7.85 24.65
CA SER A 316 5.27 6.72 23.89
C SER A 316 4.50 7.21 22.66
N VAL A 317 4.25 6.32 21.70
CA VAL A 317 3.32 6.60 20.60
C VAL A 317 2.01 5.91 20.94
N ASP A 318 0.98 6.70 21.20
CA ASP A 318 -0.37 6.18 21.32
C ASP A 318 -1.06 6.23 19.97
N ALA A 319 -1.61 5.11 19.52
CA ALA A 319 -2.30 4.99 18.24
C ALA A 319 -3.77 4.67 18.46
N LYS A 320 -4.63 5.25 17.63
CA LYS A 320 -6.07 5.04 17.65
C LYS A 320 -6.57 4.68 16.27
N PHE A 321 -7.07 3.47 16.14
CA PHE A 321 -7.77 3.01 14.94
C PHE A 321 -9.27 3.21 15.09
N GLU A 322 -9.88 3.83 14.09
CA GLU A 322 -11.31 4.06 14.02
C GLU A 322 -11.87 3.64 12.65
N VAL A 323 -13.05 3.02 12.66
CA VAL A 323 -13.79 2.63 11.45
C VAL A 323 -15.06 3.46 11.35
N TYR A 324 -15.30 4.02 10.19
CA TYR A 324 -16.48 4.82 9.87
C TYR A 324 -17.28 4.21 8.73
N ASP A 325 -18.61 4.32 8.80
CA ASP A 325 -19.51 3.82 7.76
C ASP A 325 -19.95 4.93 6.75
N LYS A 326 -20.78 4.54 5.78
CA LYS A 326 -21.36 5.43 4.77
C LYS A 326 -22.17 6.62 5.30
N ASN A 327 -22.58 6.57 6.57
CA ASN A 327 -23.30 7.67 7.24
C ASN A 327 -22.37 8.49 8.14
N ASN A 328 -21.04 8.34 7.98
CA ASN A 328 -20.03 8.96 8.82
C ASN A 328 -20.12 8.59 10.31
N LYS A 329 -20.78 7.48 10.63
CA LYS A 329 -20.92 6.99 12.00
C LYS A 329 -19.72 6.11 12.34
N ARG A 330 -19.08 6.38 13.50
CA ARG A 330 -18.01 5.52 14.00
C ARG A 330 -18.58 4.17 14.46
N ARG A 331 -18.06 3.10 13.88
CA ARG A 331 -18.50 1.72 14.11
C ARG A 331 -17.55 0.92 14.97
N MET A 332 -16.26 1.26 14.93
CA MET A 332 -15.23 0.64 15.73
C MET A 332 -14.24 1.69 16.23
N SER A 333 -13.67 1.49 17.40
CA SER A 333 -12.56 2.30 17.92
C SER A 333 -11.66 1.41 18.77
N LYS A 334 -10.36 1.45 18.51
CA LYS A 334 -9.32 0.72 19.26
C LYS A 334 -8.17 1.68 19.55
N SER A 335 -7.84 1.85 20.81
CA SER A 335 -6.66 2.60 21.25
C SER A 335 -5.62 1.62 21.79
N PHE A 336 -4.37 1.83 21.48
CA PHE A 336 -3.26 0.98 21.88
C PHE A 336 -1.98 1.79 21.89
N ARG A 337 -1.03 1.34 22.70
CA ARG A 337 0.29 1.94 22.79
C ARG A 337 1.26 1.14 21.95
N LEU A 338 2.03 1.83 21.12
CA LEU A 338 3.15 1.27 20.37
C LEU A 338 4.40 1.26 21.27
N ASP A 339 4.37 0.46 22.33
CA ASP A 339 5.53 0.27 23.19
C ASP A 339 6.43 -0.82 22.63
N ASN A 340 7.62 -0.42 22.23
CA ASN A 340 8.52 -1.28 21.47
C ASN A 340 9.85 -1.55 22.15
N ARG A 341 10.00 -1.18 23.42
CA ARG A 341 11.30 -1.21 24.08
C ARG A 341 11.78 -2.60 24.52
N TYR A 342 11.01 -3.66 24.26
CA TYR A 342 11.37 -4.98 24.75
C TYR A 342 11.33 -6.05 23.66
N TRP A 343 12.46 -6.22 22.97
CA TRP A 343 12.76 -7.47 22.32
C TRP A 343 13.35 -8.41 23.38
N VAL A 344 12.58 -9.37 23.85
CA VAL A 344 13.05 -10.44 24.72
C VAL A 344 13.67 -11.56 23.90
#